data_3dbd4beb14ecc8c52a94140bf7f60f37
#
_entry.id   3dbd4beb14ecc8c52a94140bf7f60f37
#
_cell.length_a   1.000
_cell.length_b   1.000
_cell.length_c   1.000
_cell.angle_alpha   90.00
_cell.angle_beta   90.00
_cell.angle_gamma   90.00
#
_symmetry.space_group_name_H-M   'P 1'
#
loop_
_entity.id
_entity.type
_entity.pdbx_description
1 polymer ?
#
loop_
_entity_poly.entity_id
_entity_poly.type
_entity_poly.pdbx_seq_one_letter_code
_entity_poly.pdbx_strand_id
1 'polypeptide(L)'
;NNAAFFLALRSGLELLGITGEYELTLGGALYGFQLSGIIARSACALLIGGIVILLARRLRSDEEPGVFLSSCFHALAALLLLGPLGFPWYFTWCIPLLPFARYRSWLLLPCFLMVYYLGFWYEYRIEDENLAERFADRDLLVSFGLFYLCLGFEWWREKREKRARRDGEEEEESFCDA
;
A
#
# COMPACT_ATOMS: atom_id res chain seq x y z
N ASN A 1 -12.27 -5.25 6.85
CA ASN A 1 -10.89 -5.27 6.32
C ASN A 1 -10.88 -4.52 4.99
N ASN A 2 -10.44 -3.26 4.97
CA ASN A 2 -10.68 -2.34 3.86
C ASN A 2 -9.40 -1.91 3.13
N ALA A 3 -8.30 -2.63 3.27
CA ALA A 3 -7.08 -2.34 2.51
C ALA A 3 -7.08 -3.10 1.19
N ALA A 4 -7.03 -2.39 0.08
CA ALA A 4 -7.11 -2.97 -1.27
C ALA A 4 -6.04 -4.03 -1.54
N PHE A 5 -4.81 -3.83 -1.01
CA PHE A 5 -3.75 -4.83 -1.14
C PHE A 5 -4.07 -6.12 -0.39
N PHE A 6 -4.58 -6.02 0.84
CA PHE A 6 -5.00 -7.17 1.63
C PHE A 6 -6.14 -7.93 0.94
N LEU A 7 -7.15 -7.22 0.44
CA LEU A 7 -8.28 -7.80 -0.30
C LEU A 7 -7.81 -8.51 -1.56
N ALA A 8 -6.95 -7.87 -2.37
CA ALA A 8 -6.41 -8.47 -3.58
C ALA A 8 -5.59 -9.74 -3.29
N LEU A 9 -4.76 -9.71 -2.24
CA LEU A 9 -3.97 -10.87 -1.82
C LEU A 9 -4.87 -12.01 -1.32
N ARG A 10 -5.85 -11.71 -0.48
CA ARG A 10 -6.81 -12.69 0.01
C ARG A 10 -7.61 -13.33 -1.14
N SER A 11 -8.18 -12.51 -2.02
CA SER A 11 -8.93 -13.01 -3.19
C SER A 11 -8.06 -13.85 -4.11
N GLY A 12 -6.79 -13.47 -4.31
CA GLY A 12 -5.84 -14.27 -5.07
C GLY A 12 -5.58 -15.64 -4.45
N LEU A 13 -5.46 -15.73 -3.12
CA LEU A 13 -5.30 -16.99 -2.40
C LEU A 13 -6.56 -17.87 -2.51
N GLU A 14 -7.74 -17.27 -2.43
CA GLU A 14 -9.02 -17.98 -2.60
C GLU A 14 -9.18 -18.53 -4.01
N LEU A 15 -8.76 -17.79 -5.04
CA LEU A 15 -8.74 -18.26 -6.44
C LEU A 15 -7.77 -19.43 -6.65
N LEU A 16 -6.68 -19.51 -5.88
CA LEU A 16 -5.74 -20.63 -5.89
C LEU A 16 -6.24 -21.85 -5.08
N GLY A 17 -7.46 -21.80 -4.56
CA GLY A 17 -8.07 -22.89 -3.79
C GLY A 17 -7.60 -22.96 -2.34
N ILE A 18 -6.93 -21.93 -1.83
CA ILE A 18 -6.51 -21.86 -0.43
C ILE A 18 -7.70 -21.33 0.40
N THR A 19 -8.70 -22.17 0.57
CA THR A 19 -9.92 -21.89 1.33
C THR A 19 -10.04 -22.92 2.46
N GLY A 20 -9.58 -22.56 3.65
CA GLY A 20 -9.77 -23.39 4.85
C GLY A 20 -10.44 -22.57 5.94
N GLU A 21 -11.47 -23.10 6.54
CA GLU A 21 -12.08 -22.52 7.74
C GLU A 21 -11.60 -23.29 8.96
N TYR A 22 -11.06 -22.56 9.93
CA TYR A 22 -10.62 -23.11 11.20
C TYR A 22 -11.41 -22.47 12.33
N GLU A 23 -11.93 -23.30 13.20
CA GLU A 23 -12.60 -22.86 14.40
C GLU A 23 -11.67 -23.05 15.61
N LEU A 24 -11.40 -21.98 16.31
CA LEU A 24 -10.64 -22.00 17.55
C LEU A 24 -11.56 -21.63 18.73
N THR A 25 -11.66 -22.52 19.70
CA THR A 25 -12.41 -22.25 20.93
C THR A 25 -11.46 -21.73 22.00
N LEU A 26 -11.58 -20.45 22.33
CA LEU A 26 -10.82 -19.79 23.40
C LEU A 26 -11.80 -19.25 24.46
N GLY A 27 -11.65 -19.74 25.70
CA GLY A 27 -12.47 -19.24 26.82
C GLY A 27 -13.98 -19.44 26.67
N GLY A 28 -14.42 -20.45 25.87
CA GLY A 28 -15.84 -20.72 25.60
C GLY A 28 -16.44 -19.94 24.45
N ALA A 29 -15.68 -19.06 23.79
CA ALA A 29 -16.09 -18.37 22.56
C ALA A 29 -15.49 -19.08 21.34
N LEU A 30 -16.32 -19.30 20.30
CA LEU A 30 -15.92 -19.85 18.99
C LEU A 30 -15.44 -18.72 18.10
N TYR A 31 -14.19 -18.82 17.64
CA TYR A 31 -13.60 -17.89 16.67
C TYR A 31 -13.36 -18.63 15.35
N GLY A 32 -14.11 -18.24 14.32
CA GLY A 32 -13.89 -18.73 12.95
C GLY A 32 -12.77 -17.95 12.26
N PHE A 33 -11.77 -18.64 11.74
CA PHE A 33 -10.67 -18.05 10.97
C PHE A 33 -10.59 -18.67 9.58
N GLN A 34 -10.52 -17.82 8.57
CA GLN A 34 -10.25 -18.27 7.20
C GLN A 34 -8.73 -18.31 6.96
N LEU A 35 -8.24 -19.41 6.43
CA LEU A 35 -6.82 -19.63 6.17
C LEU A 35 -6.24 -18.56 5.23
N SER A 36 -6.96 -18.23 4.16
CA SER A 36 -6.59 -17.14 3.24
C SER A 36 -6.39 -15.81 3.96
N GLY A 37 -7.26 -15.49 4.91
CA GLY A 37 -7.17 -14.28 5.73
C GLY A 37 -5.96 -14.28 6.67
N ILE A 38 -5.61 -15.42 7.28
CA ILE A 38 -4.43 -15.55 8.15
C ILE A 38 -3.16 -15.36 7.33
N ILE A 39 -3.04 -16.06 6.21
CA ILE A 39 -1.87 -15.99 5.32
C ILE A 39 -1.71 -14.55 4.80
N ALA A 40 -2.79 -13.93 4.33
CA ALA A 40 -2.75 -12.56 3.84
C ALA A 40 -2.29 -11.56 4.91
N ARG A 41 -2.80 -11.67 6.16
CA ARG A 41 -2.35 -10.83 7.28
C ARG A 41 -0.89 -11.03 7.63
N SER A 42 -0.44 -12.29 7.68
CA SER A 42 0.95 -12.63 7.96
C SER A 42 1.88 -12.08 6.89
N ALA A 43 1.53 -12.21 5.61
CA ALA A 43 2.30 -11.66 4.50
C ALA A 43 2.37 -10.13 4.56
N CYS A 44 1.26 -9.44 4.83
CA CYS A 44 1.25 -7.98 5.03
C CYS A 44 2.15 -7.57 6.21
N ALA A 45 2.06 -8.27 7.35
CA ALA A 45 2.89 -7.98 8.52
C ALA A 45 4.39 -8.16 8.24
N LEU A 46 4.77 -9.22 7.51
CA LEU A 46 6.15 -9.46 7.10
C LEU A 46 6.66 -8.39 6.13
N LEU A 47 5.85 -7.97 5.18
CA LEU A 47 6.19 -6.88 4.25
C LEU A 47 6.39 -5.56 4.98
N ILE A 48 5.46 -5.18 5.86
CA ILE A 48 5.56 -3.97 6.66
C ILE A 48 6.83 -4.03 7.54
N GLY A 49 7.04 -5.14 8.23
CA GLY A 49 8.23 -5.35 9.07
C GLY A 49 9.52 -5.23 8.27
N GLY A 50 9.59 -5.85 7.08
CA GLY A 50 10.71 -5.73 6.16
C GLY A 50 10.99 -4.30 5.73
N ILE A 51 9.94 -3.55 5.34
CA ILE A 51 10.06 -2.14 4.98
C ILE A 51 10.59 -1.31 6.15
N VAL A 52 10.03 -1.48 7.35
CA VAL A 52 10.48 -0.75 8.56
C VAL A 52 11.95 -1.06 8.89
N ILE A 53 12.37 -2.33 8.78
CA ILE A 53 13.77 -2.72 9.00
C ILE A 53 14.69 -2.07 7.97
N LEU A 54 14.32 -2.05 6.70
CA LEU A 54 15.10 -1.40 5.64
C LEU A 54 15.23 0.11 5.87
N LEU A 55 14.13 0.76 6.25
CA LEU A 55 14.12 2.19 6.58
C LEU A 55 14.97 2.48 7.82
N ALA A 56 14.89 1.65 8.86
CA ALA A 56 15.72 1.78 10.06
C ALA A 56 17.22 1.59 9.78
N ARG A 57 17.58 0.68 8.87
CA ARG A 57 18.97 0.52 8.41
C ARG A 57 19.46 1.76 7.67
N ARG A 58 18.63 2.33 6.81
CA ARG A 58 18.93 3.55 6.09
C ARG A 58 19.17 4.73 7.04
N LEU A 59 18.35 4.88 8.08
CA LEU A 59 18.48 5.94 9.08
C LEU A 59 19.77 5.85 9.90
N ARG A 60 20.36 4.65 10.05
CA ARG A 60 21.67 4.50 10.73
C ARG A 60 22.85 5.01 9.92
N SER A 61 22.69 5.09 8.60
CA SER A 61 23.76 5.55 7.69
C SER A 61 23.63 7.01 7.30
N ASP A 62 22.48 7.65 7.59
CA ASP A 62 22.15 8.99 7.09
C ASP A 62 21.50 9.80 8.22
N GLU A 63 22.18 10.82 8.71
CA GLU A 63 21.73 11.65 9.85
C GLU A 63 20.91 12.88 9.40
N GLU A 64 20.63 13.02 8.11
CA GLU A 64 19.86 14.17 7.61
C GLU A 64 18.39 14.13 8.10
N PRO A 65 17.88 15.24 8.69
CA PRO A 65 16.49 15.31 9.17
C PRO A 65 15.44 15.02 8.08
N GLY A 66 15.73 15.38 6.82
CA GLY A 66 14.87 15.12 5.68
C GLY A 66 14.72 13.61 5.39
N VAL A 67 15.79 12.85 5.53
CA VAL A 67 15.78 11.38 5.37
C VAL A 67 14.96 10.72 6.47
N PHE A 68 15.05 11.22 7.71
CA PHE A 68 14.25 10.74 8.83
C PHE A 68 12.74 10.94 8.57
N LEU A 69 12.32 12.17 8.23
CA LEU A 69 10.91 12.49 7.97
C LEU A 69 10.36 11.72 6.77
N SER A 70 11.15 11.60 5.70
CA SER A 70 10.79 10.76 4.55
C SER A 70 10.63 9.29 4.92
N SER A 71 11.48 8.76 5.78
CA SER A 71 11.40 7.37 6.27
C SER A 71 10.17 7.16 7.15
N CYS A 72 9.84 8.10 8.03
CA CYS A 72 8.61 8.08 8.82
C CYS A 72 7.38 8.08 7.93
N PHE A 73 7.37 8.92 6.88
CA PHE A 73 6.30 8.93 5.89
C PHE A 73 6.12 7.56 5.24
N HIS A 74 7.20 6.95 4.72
CA HIS A 74 7.11 5.66 4.03
C HIS A 74 6.72 4.52 4.98
N ALA A 75 7.14 4.55 6.25
CA ALA A 75 6.73 3.56 7.24
C ALA A 75 5.21 3.64 7.53
N LEU A 76 4.67 4.85 7.73
CA LEU A 76 3.24 5.07 7.91
C LEU A 76 2.46 4.71 6.65
N ALA A 77 2.95 5.11 5.48
CA ALA A 77 2.33 4.78 4.20
C ALA A 77 2.28 3.26 3.96
N ALA A 78 3.36 2.53 4.27
CA ALA A 78 3.37 1.07 4.20
C ALA A 78 2.34 0.46 5.14
N LEU A 79 2.24 0.94 6.37
CA LEU A 79 1.24 0.49 7.34
C LEU A 79 -0.18 0.69 6.82
N LEU A 80 -0.47 1.84 6.21
CA LEU A 80 -1.80 2.18 5.70
C LEU A 80 -2.17 1.44 4.41
N LEU A 81 -1.20 1.24 3.51
CA LEU A 81 -1.46 0.61 2.21
C LEU A 81 -1.45 -0.92 2.28
N LEU A 82 -0.61 -1.50 3.13
CA LEU A 82 -0.45 -2.95 3.26
C LEU A 82 -1.19 -3.50 4.48
N GLY A 83 -1.49 -2.66 5.46
CA GLY A 83 -2.20 -3.07 6.67
C GLY A 83 -3.65 -3.46 6.39
N PRO A 84 -4.25 -4.35 7.19
CA PRO A 84 -5.64 -4.75 7.04
C PRO A 84 -6.63 -3.67 7.53
N LEU A 85 -6.14 -2.56 8.07
CA LEU A 85 -6.92 -1.46 8.66
C LEU A 85 -6.83 -0.24 7.74
N GLY A 86 -7.56 -0.25 6.64
CA GLY A 86 -7.52 0.80 5.61
C GLY A 86 -8.58 1.90 5.80
N PHE A 87 -8.79 2.41 7.01
CA PHE A 87 -9.71 3.52 7.17
C PHE A 87 -9.11 4.86 6.69
N PRO A 88 -9.84 5.64 5.88
CA PRO A 88 -9.33 6.88 5.29
C PRO A 88 -8.82 7.91 6.28
N TRP A 89 -9.39 7.98 7.48
CA TRP A 89 -8.94 8.93 8.51
C TRP A 89 -7.54 8.65 9.05
N TYR A 90 -7.02 7.44 8.97
CA TYR A 90 -5.63 7.17 9.35
C TYR A 90 -4.64 7.86 8.42
N PHE A 91 -5.04 8.15 7.17
CA PHE A 91 -4.19 8.89 6.25
C PHE A 91 -3.91 10.33 6.71
N THR A 92 -4.76 10.89 7.57
CA THR A 92 -4.50 12.20 8.19
C THR A 92 -3.16 12.25 8.91
N TRP A 93 -2.67 11.12 9.40
CA TRP A 93 -1.35 11.02 10.04
C TRP A 93 -0.18 11.17 9.06
N CYS A 94 -0.40 10.88 7.78
CA CYS A 94 0.60 11.08 6.73
C CYS A 94 0.62 12.51 6.18
N ILE A 95 -0.48 13.28 6.34
CA ILE A 95 -0.60 14.63 5.75
C ILE A 95 0.57 15.55 6.14
N PRO A 96 1.00 15.66 7.41
CA PRO A 96 2.11 16.51 7.78
C PRO A 96 3.46 16.09 7.16
N LEU A 97 3.56 14.83 6.76
CA LEU A 97 4.77 14.23 6.17
C LEU A 97 4.77 14.22 4.64
N LEU A 98 3.65 14.58 3.99
CA LEU A 98 3.54 14.62 2.52
C LEU A 98 4.61 15.48 1.83
N PRO A 99 5.06 16.62 2.37
CA PRO A 99 6.15 17.40 1.77
C PRO A 99 7.46 16.61 1.62
N PHE A 100 7.66 15.57 2.43
CA PHE A 100 8.83 14.70 2.41
C PHE A 100 8.60 13.44 1.55
N ALA A 101 7.42 13.29 0.96
CA ALA A 101 7.12 12.22 0.04
C ALA A 101 7.84 12.46 -1.30
N ARG A 102 8.54 11.43 -1.76
CA ARG A 102 9.35 11.52 -2.99
C ARG A 102 8.50 11.68 -4.25
N TYR A 103 7.35 11.02 -4.30
CA TYR A 103 6.49 10.96 -5.48
C TYR A 103 5.23 11.79 -5.30
N ARG A 104 4.86 12.53 -6.34
CA ARG A 104 3.65 13.37 -6.34
C ARG A 104 2.35 12.58 -6.30
N SER A 105 2.39 11.32 -6.74
CA SER A 105 1.25 10.40 -6.66
C SER A 105 0.68 10.32 -5.24
N TRP A 106 1.50 10.52 -4.21
CA TRP A 106 1.02 10.55 -2.82
C TRP A 106 0.00 11.65 -2.53
N LEU A 107 0.05 12.76 -3.29
CA LEU A 107 -0.94 13.84 -3.18
C LEU A 107 -2.32 13.44 -3.73
N LEU A 108 -2.38 12.41 -4.59
CA LEU A 108 -3.63 11.88 -5.13
C LEU A 108 -4.32 10.91 -4.17
N LEU A 109 -3.57 10.32 -3.24
CA LEU A 109 -4.10 9.30 -2.33
C LEU A 109 -5.31 9.78 -1.51
N PRO A 110 -5.36 11.01 -0.95
CA PRO A 110 -6.56 11.52 -0.28
C PRO A 110 -7.81 11.52 -1.17
N CYS A 111 -7.64 11.83 -2.46
CA CYS A 111 -8.75 11.85 -3.41
C CYS A 111 -9.30 10.43 -3.64
N PHE A 112 -8.41 9.46 -3.79
CA PHE A 112 -8.80 8.06 -3.94
C PHE A 112 -9.44 7.48 -2.67
N LEU A 113 -8.99 7.90 -1.50
CA LEU A 113 -9.59 7.49 -0.23
C LEU A 113 -11.02 8.00 -0.05
N MET A 114 -11.39 9.11 -0.71
CA MET A 114 -12.78 9.58 -0.70
C MET A 114 -13.73 8.57 -1.34
N VAL A 115 -13.25 7.75 -2.29
CA VAL A 115 -14.05 6.69 -2.90
C VAL A 115 -14.49 5.64 -1.87
N TYR A 116 -13.72 5.45 -0.80
CA TYR A 116 -14.13 4.58 0.31
C TYR A 116 -15.49 4.96 0.90
N TYR A 117 -15.80 6.27 0.95
CA TYR A 117 -17.08 6.74 1.48
C TYR A 117 -18.26 6.42 0.56
N LEU A 118 -18.02 6.09 -0.71
CA LEU A 118 -19.07 5.59 -1.59
C LEU A 118 -19.60 4.22 -1.11
N GLY A 119 -18.75 3.42 -0.44
CA GLY A 119 -19.18 2.17 0.19
C GLY A 119 -20.35 2.37 1.15
N PHE A 120 -20.26 3.36 2.02
CA PHE A 120 -21.37 3.69 2.94
C PHE A 120 -22.62 4.17 2.20
N TRP A 121 -22.43 4.87 1.07
CA TRP A 121 -23.57 5.28 0.25
C TRP A 121 -24.24 4.07 -0.41
N TYR A 122 -23.46 3.08 -0.86
CA TYR A 122 -24.00 1.84 -1.42
C TYR A 122 -24.76 1.03 -0.35
N GLU A 123 -24.19 0.85 0.84
CA GLU A 123 -24.86 0.19 1.96
C GLU A 123 -26.20 0.85 2.32
N TYR A 124 -26.27 2.18 2.24
CA TYR A 124 -27.49 2.92 2.53
C TYR A 124 -28.54 2.85 1.41
N ARG A 125 -28.12 2.71 0.14
CA ARG A 125 -29.00 2.79 -1.03
C ARG A 125 -29.38 1.46 -1.63
N ILE A 126 -28.59 0.45 -1.44
CA ILE A 126 -28.77 -0.88 -2.03
C ILE A 126 -29.24 -1.79 -0.90
N GLU A 127 -30.46 -2.35 -1.07
CA GLU A 127 -31.09 -3.26 -0.08
C GLU A 127 -30.36 -4.62 -0.01
N ASP A 128 -29.68 -5.03 -1.09
CA ASP A 128 -28.89 -6.26 -1.14
C ASP A 128 -27.47 -6.00 -0.63
N GLU A 129 -27.20 -6.41 0.61
CA GLU A 129 -25.90 -6.25 1.28
C GLU A 129 -24.75 -6.84 0.47
N ASN A 130 -24.93 -8.02 -0.15
CA ASN A 130 -23.89 -8.66 -0.95
C ASN A 130 -23.53 -7.84 -2.20
N LEU A 131 -24.53 -7.20 -2.81
CA LEU A 131 -24.33 -6.36 -3.99
C LEU A 131 -23.64 -5.04 -3.60
N ALA A 132 -24.04 -4.44 -2.48
CA ALA A 132 -23.44 -3.23 -1.94
C ALA A 132 -21.94 -3.45 -1.61
N GLU A 133 -21.61 -4.55 -0.94
CA GLU A 133 -20.23 -4.92 -0.60
C GLU A 133 -19.37 -5.12 -1.86
N ARG A 134 -19.90 -5.82 -2.88
CA ARG A 134 -19.18 -6.02 -4.16
C ARG A 134 -18.88 -4.71 -4.88
N PHE A 135 -19.79 -3.73 -4.86
CA PHE A 135 -19.56 -2.42 -5.45
C PHE A 135 -18.50 -1.64 -4.67
N ALA A 136 -18.57 -1.66 -3.34
CA ALA A 136 -17.61 -1.00 -2.48
C ALA A 136 -16.19 -1.57 -2.67
N ASP A 137 -16.05 -2.88 -2.70
CA ASP A 137 -14.76 -3.57 -2.91
C ASP A 137 -14.19 -3.28 -4.29
N ARG A 138 -15.01 -3.30 -5.33
CA ARG A 138 -14.59 -2.99 -6.70
C ARG A 138 -14.07 -1.56 -6.80
N ASP A 139 -14.81 -0.60 -6.29
CA ASP A 139 -14.45 0.81 -6.40
C ASP A 139 -13.18 1.11 -5.59
N LEU A 140 -13.01 0.45 -4.45
CA LEU A 140 -11.79 0.51 -3.67
C LEU A 140 -10.59 -0.06 -4.43
N LEU A 141 -10.73 -1.25 -5.03
CA LEU A 141 -9.67 -1.89 -5.81
C LEU A 141 -9.28 -1.04 -7.03
N VAL A 142 -10.26 -0.47 -7.75
CA VAL A 142 -10.00 0.41 -8.90
C VAL A 142 -9.24 1.67 -8.47
N SER A 143 -9.67 2.31 -7.39
CA SER A 143 -9.06 3.55 -6.89
C SER A 143 -7.62 3.34 -6.44
N PHE A 144 -7.36 2.30 -5.64
CA PHE A 144 -6.00 1.96 -5.23
C PHE A 144 -5.16 1.43 -6.39
N GLY A 145 -5.77 0.71 -7.33
CA GLY A 145 -5.11 0.27 -8.56
C GLY A 145 -4.58 1.45 -9.36
N LEU A 146 -5.40 2.50 -9.55
CA LEU A 146 -4.98 3.75 -10.20
C LEU A 146 -3.85 4.44 -9.44
N PHE A 147 -3.93 4.51 -8.11
CA PHE A 147 -2.86 5.06 -7.29
C PHE A 147 -1.54 4.29 -7.49
N TYR A 148 -1.56 2.96 -7.43
CA TYR A 148 -0.37 2.14 -7.64
C TYR A 148 0.18 2.28 -9.06
N LEU A 149 -0.68 2.42 -10.07
CA LEU A 149 -0.25 2.69 -11.45
C LEU A 149 0.46 4.04 -11.56
N CYS A 150 -0.07 5.10 -10.94
CA CYS A 150 0.57 6.41 -10.91
C CYS A 150 1.94 6.35 -10.22
N LEU A 151 2.00 5.69 -9.06
CA LEU A 151 3.24 5.53 -8.30
C LEU A 151 4.28 4.72 -9.08
N GLY A 152 3.87 3.63 -9.71
CA GLY A 152 4.72 2.80 -10.55
C GLY A 152 5.23 3.55 -11.78
N PHE A 153 4.40 4.38 -12.41
CA PHE A 153 4.79 5.22 -13.54
C PHE A 153 5.84 6.27 -13.14
N GLU A 154 5.66 6.97 -12.01
CA GLU A 154 6.64 7.94 -11.51
C GLU A 154 7.97 7.26 -11.18
N TRP A 155 7.94 6.09 -10.53
CA TRP A 155 9.14 5.31 -10.24
C TRP A 155 9.86 4.86 -11.52
N TRP A 156 9.11 4.36 -12.52
CA TRP A 156 9.67 3.94 -13.80
C TRP A 156 10.31 5.12 -14.55
N ARG A 157 9.63 6.28 -14.59
CA ARG A 157 10.14 7.50 -15.22
C ARG A 157 11.45 7.94 -14.57
N GLU A 158 11.51 7.97 -13.25
CA GLU A 158 12.73 8.34 -12.52
C GLU A 158 13.89 7.38 -12.82
N LYS A 159 13.60 6.08 -12.85
CA LYS A 159 14.61 5.07 -13.17
C LYS A 159 15.14 5.24 -14.58
N ARG A 160 14.30 5.63 -15.52
CA ARG A 160 14.67 5.88 -16.90
C ARG A 160 15.55 7.14 -17.02
N GLU A 161 15.19 8.22 -16.33
CA GLU A 161 15.96 9.46 -16.29
C GLU A 161 17.37 9.24 -15.68
N LYS A 162 17.47 8.44 -14.62
CA LYS A 162 18.77 8.09 -14.01
C LYS A 162 19.65 7.26 -14.94
N ARG A 163 19.08 6.35 -15.73
CA ARG A 163 19.84 5.60 -16.72
C ARG A 163 20.39 6.52 -17.82
N ALA A 164 19.52 7.36 -18.39
CA ALA A 164 19.94 8.28 -19.44
C ALA A 164 21.04 9.25 -18.99
N ARG A 165 21.04 9.69 -17.72
CA ARG A 165 22.14 10.51 -17.18
C ARG A 165 23.44 9.74 -17.09
N ARG A 166 23.39 8.48 -16.62
CA ARG A 166 24.58 7.64 -16.50
C ARG A 166 25.20 7.34 -17.84
N ASP A 167 24.36 6.99 -18.82
CA ASP A 167 24.81 6.71 -20.18
C ASP A 167 25.50 7.96 -20.80
N GLY A 168 24.99 9.17 -20.54
CA GLY A 168 25.60 10.43 -20.98
C GLY A 168 26.95 10.75 -20.29
N GLU A 169 27.05 10.45 -18.97
CA GLU A 169 28.31 10.64 -18.22
C GLU A 169 29.40 9.69 -18.73
N GLU A 170 29.07 8.43 -19.03
CA GLU A 170 30.00 7.46 -19.60
C GLU A 170 30.49 7.86 -21.01
N GLU A 171 29.63 8.48 -21.84
CA GLU A 171 30.02 9.00 -23.16
C GLU A 171 30.99 10.21 -23.04
N GLU A 172 30.72 11.13 -22.08
CA GLU A 172 31.62 12.29 -21.85
C GLU A 172 33.00 11.85 -21.34
N GLU A 173 33.08 10.91 -20.40
CA GLU A 173 34.34 10.37 -19.92
C GLU A 173 35.14 9.69 -21.04
N SER A 174 34.49 8.89 -21.88
CA SER A 174 35.12 8.22 -23.01
C SER A 174 35.66 9.20 -24.06
N PHE A 175 35.05 10.36 -24.20
CA PHE A 175 35.50 11.40 -25.13
C PHE A 175 36.69 12.21 -24.57
N CYS A 176 36.83 12.35 -23.26
CA CYS A 176 37.94 13.04 -22.63
C CYS A 176 39.22 12.21 -22.58
N ASP A 177 39.11 10.88 -22.65
CA ASP A 177 40.26 9.95 -22.60
C ASP A 177 40.86 9.62 -24.00
N ALA A 178 40.24 10.12 -25.07
CA ALA A 178 40.68 9.92 -26.47
C ALA A 178 41.44 11.14 -27.01
#